data_95c6d59b20319a2f531830b3201423c8
#
_entry.id   95c6d59b20319a2f531830b3201423c8
#
_cell.length_a   1.000
_cell.length_b   1.000
_cell.length_c   1.000
_cell.angle_alpha   90.00
_cell.angle_beta   90.00
_cell.angle_gamma   90.00
#
_symmetry.space_group_name_H-M   'P 1'
#
loop_
_entity.id
_entity.type
_entity.pdbx_description
1 polymer ?
#
loop_
_entity_poly.entity_id
_entity_poly.type
_entity_poly.pdbx_seq_one_letter_code
_entity_poly.pdbx_strand_id
1 'polypeptide(L)'
;TGCDFKRPAIEYDASDVAVSDHLAFTVDGRRLEANYKGFYNVYNILAAYAAGRTGGLGLEHFQDMLTDFNPENGRMEQFEVKGTKIVLNLAKNPAGFNQNISAVMQDDSMKDVIIVINDNAQDGTDVSWLWDVDFDRFKGANVNSITVSGIRCQDMRLRMKYVDIPSMLEADVEKAIRERVEDGCGNLYVLVNYTALFSTRNVLKKMEEER
;
A
#
# COMPACT_ATOMS: atom_id res chain seq x y z
N THR A 1 14.95 34.13 12.12
CA THR A 1 15.49 33.72 10.83
C THR A 1 14.63 34.34 9.76
N GLY A 2 15.13 35.47 9.16
CA GLY A 2 14.38 36.31 8.25
C GLY A 2 14.23 35.70 6.86
N CYS A 3 13.25 34.80 6.70
CA CYS A 3 12.78 34.39 5.39
C CYS A 3 11.42 35.06 5.16
N ASP A 4 11.33 35.89 4.14
CA ASP A 4 10.10 36.57 3.70
C ASP A 4 9.17 35.60 2.91
N PHE A 5 9.49 34.31 2.88
CA PHE A 5 8.66 33.32 2.22
C PHE A 5 7.32 33.20 2.93
N LYS A 6 6.25 33.49 2.20
CA LYS A 6 4.87 33.26 2.61
C LYS A 6 4.34 32.07 1.86
N ARG A 7 3.71 31.15 2.60
CA ARG A 7 3.01 30.02 1.97
C ARG A 7 1.92 30.61 1.04
N PRO A 8 1.82 30.13 -0.22
CA PRO A 8 0.72 30.50 -1.09
C PRO A 8 -0.64 30.22 -0.44
N ALA A 9 -1.66 31.00 -0.79
CA ALA A 9 -3.02 30.70 -0.38
C ALA A 9 -3.43 29.32 -0.92
N ILE A 10 -4.11 28.55 -0.09
CA ILE A 10 -4.67 27.25 -0.50
C ILE A 10 -5.92 27.58 -1.32
N GLU A 11 -5.93 27.13 -2.57
CA GLU A 11 -7.07 27.32 -3.49
C GLU A 11 -8.08 26.19 -3.37
N TYR A 12 -7.58 24.95 -3.20
CA TYR A 12 -8.41 23.77 -2.98
C TYR A 12 -7.95 23.05 -1.72
N ASP A 13 -8.87 22.79 -0.81
CA ASP A 13 -8.63 22.04 0.42
C ASP A 13 -9.68 20.95 0.60
N ALA A 14 -9.28 19.87 1.27
CA ALA A 14 -10.18 18.81 1.68
C ALA A 14 -10.52 18.98 3.16
N SER A 15 -11.80 19.13 3.46
CA SER A 15 -12.35 19.19 4.82
C SER A 15 -13.20 17.96 5.12
N ASP A 16 -13.57 17.76 6.39
CA ASP A 16 -14.42 16.65 6.87
C ASP A 16 -13.96 15.28 6.36
N VAL A 17 -12.66 15.04 6.41
CA VAL A 17 -12.04 13.82 5.88
C VAL A 17 -12.38 12.63 6.76
N ALA A 18 -12.99 11.61 6.18
CA ALA A 18 -13.22 10.31 6.79
C ALA A 18 -12.50 9.22 5.98
N VAL A 19 -11.72 8.38 6.66
CA VAL A 19 -11.02 7.24 6.08
C VAL A 19 -11.34 6.03 6.94
N SER A 20 -12.24 5.20 6.45
CA SER A 20 -12.64 3.94 7.10
C SER A 20 -12.71 2.82 6.05
N ASP A 21 -13.83 2.18 5.86
CA ASP A 21 -14.05 1.22 4.78
C ASP A 21 -14.12 1.88 3.40
N HIS A 22 -14.44 3.15 3.36
CA HIS A 22 -14.43 4.01 2.18
C HIS A 22 -13.77 5.35 2.54
N LEU A 23 -13.40 6.09 1.52
CA LEU A 23 -12.84 7.43 1.64
C LEU A 23 -13.94 8.45 1.37
N ALA A 24 -14.06 9.48 2.21
CA ALA A 24 -14.96 10.57 1.98
C ALA A 24 -14.39 11.90 2.48
N PHE A 25 -14.58 13.00 1.75
CA PHE A 25 -14.19 14.35 2.15
C PHE A 25 -15.00 15.41 1.40
N THR A 26 -14.91 16.65 1.86
CA THR A 26 -15.58 17.79 1.24
C THR A 26 -14.55 18.70 0.56
N VAL A 27 -14.83 19.10 -0.69
CA VAL A 27 -14.06 20.11 -1.43
C VAL A 27 -15.03 21.06 -2.15
N ASP A 28 -14.81 22.36 -2.11
CA ASP A 28 -15.70 23.39 -2.68
C ASP A 28 -17.18 23.19 -2.28
N GLY A 29 -17.43 22.77 -1.02
CA GLY A 29 -18.77 22.46 -0.51
C GLY A 29 -19.43 21.21 -1.08
N ARG A 30 -18.72 20.39 -1.86
CA ARG A 30 -19.20 19.13 -2.42
C ARG A 30 -18.63 17.96 -1.63
N ARG A 31 -19.49 17.06 -1.19
CA ARG A 31 -19.07 15.77 -0.60
C ARG A 31 -18.64 14.81 -1.70
N LEU A 32 -17.43 14.30 -1.62
CA LEU A 32 -16.89 13.28 -2.51
C LEU A 32 -16.68 11.98 -1.73
N GLU A 33 -16.99 10.86 -2.37
CA GLU A 33 -16.86 9.51 -1.80
C GLU A 33 -16.17 8.59 -2.81
N ALA A 34 -15.30 7.70 -2.30
CA ALA A 34 -14.61 6.73 -3.13
C ALA A 34 -14.55 5.37 -2.41
N ASN A 35 -14.82 4.29 -3.13
CA ASN A 35 -14.85 2.93 -2.60
C ASN A 35 -13.46 2.29 -2.41
N TYR A 36 -12.44 3.12 -2.17
CA TYR A 36 -11.09 2.64 -1.93
C TYR A 36 -10.44 3.37 -0.76
N LYS A 37 -9.50 2.70 -0.11
CA LYS A 37 -8.90 3.11 1.16
C LYS A 37 -7.59 3.90 0.95
N GLY A 38 -7.08 4.45 2.02
CA GLY A 38 -5.79 5.10 2.11
C GLY A 38 -5.88 6.62 2.05
N PHE A 39 -5.42 7.26 3.13
CA PHE A 39 -5.46 8.72 3.30
C PHE A 39 -4.76 9.48 2.14
N TYR A 40 -3.70 8.91 1.56
CA TYR A 40 -3.01 9.51 0.40
C TYR A 40 -3.92 9.70 -0.83
N ASN A 41 -5.01 8.92 -0.94
CA ASN A 41 -5.97 9.06 -2.03
C ASN A 41 -6.81 10.34 -1.90
N VAL A 42 -6.93 10.93 -0.71
CA VAL A 42 -7.52 12.28 -0.55
C VAL A 42 -6.72 13.27 -1.40
N TYR A 43 -5.39 13.24 -1.30
CA TYR A 43 -4.52 14.12 -2.08
C TYR A 43 -4.59 13.83 -3.59
N ASN A 44 -4.66 12.54 -3.98
CA ASN A 44 -4.77 12.16 -5.38
C ASN A 44 -6.09 12.66 -5.99
N ILE A 45 -7.21 12.48 -5.29
CA ILE A 45 -8.52 12.93 -5.74
C ILE A 45 -8.58 14.46 -5.75
N LEU A 46 -8.08 15.12 -4.70
CA LEU A 46 -8.03 16.57 -4.64
C LEU A 46 -7.17 17.16 -5.77
N ALA A 47 -6.04 16.55 -6.10
CA ALA A 47 -5.20 16.95 -7.23
C ALA A 47 -5.92 16.76 -8.57
N ALA A 48 -6.63 15.65 -8.77
CA ALA A 48 -7.42 15.41 -9.97
C ALA A 48 -8.58 16.43 -10.09
N TYR A 49 -9.25 16.72 -8.97
CA TYR A 49 -10.30 17.76 -8.89
C TYR A 49 -9.73 19.13 -9.27
N ALA A 50 -8.63 19.56 -8.65
CA ALA A 50 -7.99 20.84 -8.92
C ALA A 50 -7.53 20.94 -10.39
N ALA A 51 -6.93 19.88 -10.94
CA ALA A 51 -6.53 19.84 -12.34
C ALA A 51 -7.72 19.99 -13.30
N GLY A 52 -8.82 19.29 -13.02
CA GLY A 52 -10.07 19.42 -13.80
C GLY A 52 -10.63 20.83 -13.76
N ARG A 53 -10.71 21.44 -12.58
CA ARG A 53 -11.15 22.83 -12.40
C ARG A 53 -10.28 23.83 -13.16
N THR A 54 -8.97 23.68 -13.02
CA THR A 54 -8.00 24.56 -13.69
C THR A 54 -8.05 24.38 -15.22
N GLY A 55 -8.32 23.16 -15.69
CA GLY A 55 -8.50 22.85 -17.11
C GLY A 55 -9.88 23.25 -17.67
N GLY A 56 -10.75 23.88 -16.86
CA GLY A 56 -12.07 24.32 -17.29
C GLY A 56 -13.09 23.18 -17.50
N LEU A 57 -12.82 22.00 -16.94
CA LEU A 57 -13.77 20.87 -17.02
C LEU A 57 -14.93 21.09 -16.06
N GLY A 58 -16.15 20.78 -16.53
CA GLY A 58 -17.32 20.62 -15.66
C GLY A 58 -17.12 19.38 -14.78
N LEU A 59 -17.34 19.55 -13.46
CA LEU A 59 -17.15 18.47 -12.49
C LEU A 59 -18.50 17.93 -11.97
N GLU A 60 -19.54 18.08 -12.74
CA GLU A 60 -20.89 17.61 -12.39
C GLU A 60 -20.92 16.09 -12.18
N HIS A 61 -20.14 15.35 -12.98
CA HIS A 61 -20.02 13.89 -12.94
C HIS A 61 -18.76 13.38 -12.25
N PHE A 62 -18.03 14.25 -11.54
CA PHE A 62 -16.78 13.84 -10.91
C PHE A 62 -16.98 12.74 -9.84
N GLN A 63 -18.11 12.81 -9.11
CA GLN A 63 -18.50 11.78 -8.16
C GLN A 63 -18.79 10.43 -8.86
N ASP A 64 -19.46 10.46 -9.99
CA ASP A 64 -19.77 9.24 -10.76
C ASP A 64 -18.46 8.58 -11.22
N MET A 65 -17.51 9.37 -11.72
CA MET A 65 -16.17 8.89 -12.09
C MET A 65 -15.42 8.24 -10.91
N LEU A 66 -15.53 8.81 -9.70
CA LEU A 66 -14.90 8.23 -8.50
C LEU A 66 -15.56 6.90 -8.10
N THR A 67 -16.87 6.78 -8.29
CA THR A 67 -17.62 5.56 -7.97
C THR A 67 -17.26 4.42 -8.93
N ASP A 68 -17.07 4.73 -10.20
CA ASP A 68 -16.73 3.76 -11.24
C ASP A 68 -15.23 3.42 -11.28
N PHE A 69 -14.40 4.27 -10.66
CA PHE A 69 -12.97 4.06 -10.64
C PHE A 69 -12.58 2.91 -9.71
N ASN A 70 -12.00 1.86 -10.28
CA ASN A 70 -11.39 0.78 -9.53
C ASN A 70 -9.87 0.94 -9.59
N PRO A 71 -9.19 1.21 -8.46
CA PRO A 71 -7.74 1.28 -8.43
C PRO A 71 -7.14 -0.12 -8.67
N GLU A 72 -6.89 -0.43 -9.95
CA GLU A 72 -6.15 -1.62 -10.35
C GLU A 72 -4.64 -1.42 -10.13
N ASN A 73 -3.86 -2.49 -10.35
CA ASN A 73 -2.40 -2.48 -10.37
C ASN A 73 -1.71 -2.38 -8.99
N GLY A 74 -2.05 -3.31 -8.09
CA GLY A 74 -1.28 -3.53 -6.87
C GLY A 74 -1.45 -2.43 -5.82
N ARG A 75 -2.60 -1.76 -5.80
CA ARG A 75 -2.96 -0.81 -4.74
C ARG A 75 -4.11 -1.37 -3.91
N MET A 76 -3.78 -2.05 -2.80
CA MET A 76 -4.74 -2.76 -1.96
C MET A 76 -5.58 -3.78 -2.75
N GLU A 77 -4.95 -4.40 -3.77
CA GLU A 77 -5.59 -5.41 -4.61
C GLU A 77 -5.86 -6.67 -3.78
N GLN A 78 -7.08 -7.19 -3.84
CA GLN A 78 -7.52 -8.30 -2.99
C GLN A 78 -7.63 -9.59 -3.79
N PHE A 79 -7.21 -10.68 -3.17
CA PHE A 79 -7.30 -12.04 -3.68
C PHE A 79 -7.82 -12.95 -2.57
N GLU A 80 -8.42 -14.08 -2.93
CA GLU A 80 -8.82 -15.10 -1.99
C GLU A 80 -8.28 -16.49 -2.43
N VAL A 81 -7.38 -17.04 -1.64
CA VAL A 81 -6.74 -18.33 -1.92
C VAL A 81 -7.00 -19.28 -0.77
N LYS A 82 -7.73 -20.36 -1.02
CA LYS A 82 -8.05 -21.41 -0.01
C LYS A 82 -8.58 -20.85 1.31
N GLY A 83 -9.39 -19.77 1.26
CA GLY A 83 -9.96 -19.11 2.43
C GLY A 83 -9.05 -18.07 3.08
N THR A 84 -7.81 -17.90 2.62
CA THR A 84 -6.91 -16.81 3.03
C THR A 84 -7.24 -15.57 2.22
N LYS A 85 -7.51 -14.46 2.91
CA LYS A 85 -7.66 -13.14 2.28
C LYS A 85 -6.27 -12.53 2.11
N ILE A 86 -5.89 -12.21 0.87
CA ILE A 86 -4.57 -11.70 0.53
C ILE A 86 -4.71 -10.27 -0.02
N VAL A 87 -3.96 -9.34 0.55
CA VAL A 87 -3.89 -7.95 0.07
C VAL A 87 -2.51 -7.70 -0.53
N LEU A 88 -2.47 -7.47 -1.83
CA LEU A 88 -1.24 -7.09 -2.55
C LEU A 88 -1.14 -5.57 -2.63
N ASN A 89 -0.01 -5.00 -2.19
CA ASN A 89 0.18 -3.57 -2.25
C ASN A 89 1.62 -3.16 -2.64
N LEU A 90 1.69 -2.15 -3.52
CA LEU A 90 2.95 -1.58 -4.00
C LEU A 90 3.58 -0.65 -2.95
N ALA A 91 4.86 -0.85 -2.67
CA ALA A 91 5.66 -0.04 -1.76
C ALA A 91 7.08 0.13 -2.33
N LYS A 92 7.38 1.24 -2.98
CA LYS A 92 8.66 1.45 -3.70
C LYS A 92 9.53 2.58 -3.15
N ASN A 93 9.14 3.17 -2.06
CA ASN A 93 9.88 4.22 -1.36
C ASN A 93 9.42 4.33 0.10
N PRO A 94 10.14 5.06 0.98
CA PRO A 94 9.80 5.14 2.40
C PRO A 94 8.39 5.65 2.67
N ALA A 95 7.96 6.70 1.98
CA ALA A 95 6.63 7.28 2.17
C ALA A 95 5.51 6.28 1.83
N GLY A 96 5.64 5.59 0.67
CA GLY A 96 4.68 4.55 0.27
C GLY A 96 4.69 3.36 1.22
N PHE A 97 5.87 2.95 1.70
CA PHE A 97 5.97 1.84 2.64
C PHE A 97 5.33 2.18 3.99
N ASN A 98 5.58 3.38 4.52
CA ASN A 98 4.99 3.84 5.77
C ASN A 98 3.46 3.96 5.67
N GLN A 99 2.91 4.32 4.50
CA GLN A 99 1.46 4.28 4.26
C GLN A 99 0.92 2.84 4.26
N ASN A 100 1.65 1.90 3.66
CA ASN A 100 1.28 0.49 3.68
C ASN A 100 1.31 -0.09 5.10
N ILE A 101 2.33 0.23 5.89
CA ILE A 101 2.38 -0.13 7.31
C ILE A 101 1.16 0.44 8.05
N SER A 102 0.79 1.70 7.78
CA SER A 102 -0.40 2.29 8.39
C SER A 102 -1.68 1.54 8.03
N ALA A 103 -1.82 1.09 6.78
CA ALA A 103 -2.98 0.30 6.35
C ALA A 103 -3.01 -1.08 7.03
N VAL A 104 -1.87 -1.76 7.14
CA VAL A 104 -1.74 -3.03 7.87
C VAL A 104 -2.11 -2.86 9.35
N MET A 105 -1.71 -1.75 9.97
CA MET A 105 -2.02 -1.47 11.39
C MET A 105 -3.47 -1.09 11.65
N GLN A 106 -4.19 -0.57 10.65
CA GLN A 106 -5.62 -0.25 10.78
C GLN A 106 -6.51 -1.50 10.73
N ASP A 107 -5.96 -2.62 10.31
CA ASP A 107 -6.65 -3.91 10.34
C ASP A 107 -6.42 -4.56 11.73
N ASP A 108 -7.46 -4.67 12.53
CA ASP A 108 -7.39 -5.26 13.87
C ASP A 108 -7.32 -6.79 13.85
N SER A 109 -7.48 -7.44 12.71
CA SER A 109 -7.38 -8.89 12.60
C SER A 109 -5.95 -9.39 12.80
N MET A 110 -5.79 -10.65 13.21
CA MET A 110 -4.49 -11.33 13.18
C MET A 110 -4.09 -11.56 11.73
N LYS A 111 -2.86 -11.25 11.36
CA LYS A 111 -2.37 -11.30 9.98
C LYS A 111 -0.91 -11.68 9.87
N ASP A 112 -0.53 -12.19 8.73
CA ASP A 112 0.86 -12.37 8.31
C ASP A 112 1.25 -11.30 7.28
N VAL A 113 2.55 -11.01 7.19
CA VAL A 113 3.08 -10.02 6.25
C VAL A 113 4.23 -10.65 5.45
N ILE A 114 4.18 -10.52 4.12
CA ILE A 114 5.31 -10.82 3.24
C ILE A 114 5.83 -9.51 2.67
N ILE A 115 7.14 -9.29 2.77
CA ILE A 115 7.82 -8.11 2.21
C ILE A 115 8.74 -8.58 1.09
N VAL A 116 8.49 -8.13 -0.14
CA VAL A 116 9.24 -8.53 -1.33
C VAL A 116 10.03 -7.36 -1.86
N ILE A 117 11.36 -7.46 -1.86
CA ILE A 117 12.26 -6.39 -2.33
C ILE A 117 13.16 -6.93 -3.43
N ASN A 118 13.10 -6.28 -4.59
CA ASN A 118 14.02 -6.48 -5.71
C ASN A 118 14.86 -5.21 -5.93
N ASP A 119 15.93 -5.34 -6.72
CA ASP A 119 16.82 -4.25 -7.11
C ASP A 119 17.11 -4.25 -8.62
N ASN A 120 16.11 -4.67 -9.40
CA ASN A 120 16.19 -4.56 -10.86
C ASN A 120 16.27 -3.09 -11.29
N ALA A 121 16.70 -2.84 -12.53
CA ALA A 121 16.92 -1.48 -13.03
C ALA A 121 15.71 -0.53 -12.85
N GLN A 122 14.49 -1.08 -12.94
CA GLN A 122 13.24 -0.32 -12.76
C GLN A 122 12.92 -0.02 -11.29
N ASP A 123 13.48 -0.77 -10.34
CA ASP A 123 13.35 -0.52 -8.89
C ASP A 123 14.35 0.53 -8.41
N GLY A 124 15.46 0.68 -9.13
CA GLY A 124 16.68 1.29 -8.65
C GLY A 124 17.54 0.29 -7.87
N THR A 125 18.85 0.34 -8.10
CA THR A 125 19.81 -0.59 -7.47
C THR A 125 20.11 -0.23 -6.02
N ASP A 126 19.83 1.01 -5.62
CA ASP A 126 20.01 1.47 -4.24
C ASP A 126 18.77 1.13 -3.39
N VAL A 127 18.96 0.24 -2.43
CA VAL A 127 17.94 -0.15 -1.46
C VAL A 127 18.14 0.49 -0.08
N SER A 128 19.04 1.47 0.05
CA SER A 128 19.30 2.17 1.32
C SER A 128 18.07 2.85 1.90
N TRP A 129 17.11 3.22 1.07
CA TRP A 129 15.84 3.80 1.49
C TRP A 129 15.03 2.91 2.45
N LEU A 130 15.33 1.60 2.52
CA LEU A 130 14.72 0.70 3.51
C LEU A 130 15.02 1.13 4.95
N TRP A 131 16.11 1.88 5.18
CA TRP A 131 16.49 2.36 6.50
C TRP A 131 15.65 3.55 6.96
N ASP A 132 14.97 4.23 6.04
CA ASP A 132 14.07 5.36 6.30
C ASP A 132 12.61 4.93 6.53
N VAL A 133 12.34 3.61 6.50
CA VAL A 133 11.00 3.05 6.74
C VAL A 133 10.81 2.70 8.21
N ASP A 134 9.64 3.04 8.76
CA ASP A 134 9.27 2.85 10.18
C ASP A 134 8.78 1.42 10.46
N PHE A 135 9.61 0.40 10.17
CA PHE A 135 9.24 -1.00 10.41
C PHE A 135 8.97 -1.32 11.89
N ASP A 136 9.52 -0.53 12.83
CA ASP A 136 9.23 -0.66 14.27
C ASP A 136 7.73 -0.69 14.58
N ARG A 137 6.91 -0.06 13.76
CA ARG A 137 5.46 0.01 13.94
C ARG A 137 4.80 -1.36 13.86
N PHE A 138 5.40 -2.34 13.21
CA PHE A 138 4.88 -3.72 13.21
C PHE A 138 4.87 -4.37 14.58
N LYS A 139 5.67 -3.90 15.54
CA LYS A 139 5.66 -4.40 16.93
C LYS A 139 4.32 -4.19 17.65
N GLY A 140 3.56 -3.18 17.26
CA GLY A 140 2.27 -2.85 17.86
C GLY A 140 1.05 -3.32 17.07
N ALA A 141 1.27 -3.93 15.90
CA ALA A 141 0.21 -4.47 15.06
C ALA A 141 -0.06 -5.95 15.41
N ASN A 142 -1.28 -6.42 15.15
CA ASN A 142 -1.62 -7.84 15.29
C ASN A 142 -0.99 -8.66 14.15
N VAL A 143 0.36 -8.59 14.05
CA VAL A 143 1.16 -9.32 13.06
C VAL A 143 1.70 -10.59 13.72
N ASN A 144 1.27 -11.74 13.21
CA ASN A 144 1.68 -13.05 13.68
C ASN A 144 3.08 -13.41 13.17
N SER A 145 3.34 -13.19 11.89
CA SER A 145 4.65 -13.46 11.30
C SER A 145 5.01 -12.48 10.19
N ILE A 146 6.31 -12.31 9.97
CA ILE A 146 6.86 -11.55 8.82
C ILE A 146 7.79 -12.46 8.04
N THR A 147 7.55 -12.58 6.73
CA THR A 147 8.44 -13.26 5.78
C THR A 147 9.06 -12.23 4.86
N VAL A 148 10.37 -12.28 4.67
CA VAL A 148 11.10 -11.43 3.72
C VAL A 148 11.48 -12.23 2.49
N SER A 149 11.24 -11.67 1.29
CA SER A 149 11.33 -12.38 0.02
C SER A 149 11.93 -11.49 -1.08
N GLY A 150 12.16 -12.08 -2.26
CA GLY A 150 12.74 -11.40 -3.41
C GLY A 150 14.27 -11.38 -3.42
N ILE A 151 14.84 -10.66 -4.38
CA ILE A 151 16.30 -10.62 -4.63
C ILE A 151 17.06 -10.06 -3.41
N ARG A 152 16.48 -9.03 -2.74
CA ARG A 152 17.10 -8.35 -1.60
C ARG A 152 16.54 -8.83 -0.24
N CYS A 153 16.06 -10.06 -0.18
CA CYS A 153 15.50 -10.64 1.06
C CYS A 153 16.52 -10.63 2.22
N GLN A 154 17.81 -10.77 1.95
CA GLN A 154 18.85 -10.74 2.99
C GLN A 154 19.02 -9.34 3.59
N ASP A 155 19.01 -8.29 2.76
CA ASP A 155 19.07 -6.90 3.22
C ASP A 155 17.82 -6.57 4.04
N MET A 156 16.66 -7.01 3.58
CA MET A 156 15.41 -6.82 4.30
C MET A 156 15.43 -7.58 5.65
N ARG A 157 15.94 -8.81 5.69
CA ARG A 157 16.12 -9.57 6.94
C ARG A 157 17.05 -8.84 7.90
N LEU A 158 18.17 -8.30 7.39
CA LEU A 158 19.08 -7.49 8.19
C LEU A 158 18.36 -6.27 8.76
N ARG A 159 17.57 -5.56 7.94
CA ARG A 159 16.78 -4.40 8.38
C ARG A 159 15.80 -4.77 9.48
N MET A 160 15.09 -5.90 9.35
CA MET A 160 14.15 -6.40 10.38
C MET A 160 14.87 -6.73 11.70
N LYS A 161 16.08 -7.30 11.63
CA LYS A 161 16.91 -7.57 12.81
C LYS A 161 17.25 -6.29 13.56
N TYR A 162 17.52 -5.17 12.86
CA TYR A 162 17.87 -3.89 13.50
C TYR A 162 16.68 -3.24 14.22
N VAL A 163 15.45 -3.64 13.90
CA VAL A 163 14.26 -3.23 14.64
C VAL A 163 13.75 -4.31 15.60
N ASP A 164 14.55 -5.33 15.90
CA ASP A 164 14.22 -6.44 16.80
C ASP A 164 12.89 -7.15 16.45
N ILE A 165 12.63 -7.33 15.16
CA ILE A 165 11.48 -8.08 14.68
C ILE A 165 11.97 -9.38 14.05
N PRO A 166 11.59 -10.56 14.60
CA PRO A 166 11.88 -11.84 13.99
C PRO A 166 11.27 -11.92 12.58
N SER A 167 12.03 -12.42 11.62
CA SER A 167 11.51 -12.62 10.26
C SER A 167 12.00 -13.93 9.66
N MET A 168 11.11 -14.60 8.95
CA MET A 168 11.43 -15.76 8.11
C MET A 168 12.01 -15.27 6.79
N LEU A 169 12.82 -16.10 6.13
CA LEU A 169 13.40 -15.79 4.85
C LEU A 169 13.04 -16.87 3.84
N GLU A 170 12.36 -16.47 2.79
CA GLU A 170 12.10 -17.29 1.61
C GLU A 170 12.24 -16.41 0.36
N ALA A 171 13.27 -16.68 -0.43
CA ALA A 171 13.57 -15.84 -1.60
C ALA A 171 12.54 -15.98 -2.72
N ASP A 172 11.94 -17.16 -2.85
CA ASP A 172 10.88 -17.44 -3.82
C ASP A 172 9.54 -16.93 -3.30
N VAL A 173 8.96 -15.97 -4.00
CA VAL A 173 7.72 -15.30 -3.60
C VAL A 173 6.51 -16.25 -3.66
N GLU A 174 6.43 -17.11 -4.68
CA GLU A 174 5.33 -18.09 -4.80
C GLU A 174 5.37 -19.05 -3.63
N LYS A 175 6.55 -19.57 -3.31
CA LYS A 175 6.74 -20.47 -2.18
C LYS A 175 6.42 -19.78 -0.85
N ALA A 176 6.87 -18.55 -0.64
CA ALA A 176 6.56 -17.78 0.56
C ALA A 176 5.05 -17.61 0.77
N ILE A 177 4.30 -17.33 -0.31
CA ILE A 177 2.84 -17.19 -0.24
C ILE A 177 2.17 -18.53 0.05
N ARG A 178 2.56 -19.61 -0.67
CA ARG A 178 2.00 -20.95 -0.49
C ARG A 178 2.17 -21.46 0.94
N GLU A 179 3.36 -21.30 1.52
CA GLU A 179 3.63 -21.69 2.91
C GLU A 179 2.68 -20.98 3.89
N ARG A 180 2.45 -19.66 3.75
CA ARG A 180 1.53 -18.93 4.64
C ARG A 180 0.08 -19.38 4.48
N VAL A 181 -0.36 -19.61 3.24
CA VAL A 181 -1.70 -20.14 2.96
C VAL A 181 -1.89 -21.55 3.53
N GLU A 182 -0.89 -22.43 3.37
CA GLU A 182 -0.92 -23.81 3.88
C GLU A 182 -0.87 -23.89 5.41
N ASP A 183 -0.19 -22.94 6.05
CA ASP A 183 -0.16 -22.80 7.52
C ASP A 183 -1.50 -22.28 8.10
N GLY A 184 -2.48 -21.99 7.27
CA GLY A 184 -3.81 -21.54 7.70
C GLY A 184 -3.90 -20.07 8.08
N CYS A 185 -3.03 -19.22 7.53
CA CYS A 185 -3.13 -17.77 7.66
C CYS A 185 -4.50 -17.28 7.17
N GLY A 186 -5.25 -16.55 8.00
CA GLY A 186 -6.56 -16.00 7.62
C GLY A 186 -6.45 -14.75 6.78
N ASN A 187 -5.48 -13.89 7.09
CA ASN A 187 -5.23 -12.60 6.42
C ASN A 187 -3.74 -12.45 6.13
N LEU A 188 -3.39 -12.15 4.88
CA LEU A 188 -2.03 -12.00 4.42
C LEU A 188 -1.85 -10.67 3.67
N TYR A 189 -0.88 -9.87 4.09
CA TYR A 189 -0.46 -8.68 3.37
C TYR A 189 0.84 -8.96 2.61
N VAL A 190 0.85 -8.72 1.30
CA VAL A 190 2.03 -8.89 0.45
C VAL A 190 2.45 -7.51 -0.05
N LEU A 191 3.51 -6.98 0.54
CA LEU A 191 4.06 -5.65 0.26
C LEU A 191 5.24 -5.80 -0.68
N VAL A 192 5.12 -5.27 -1.90
CA VAL A 192 6.09 -5.51 -2.97
C VAL A 192 6.61 -4.21 -3.56
N ASN A 193 7.87 -4.18 -4.01
CA ASN A 193 8.32 -3.08 -4.84
C ASN A 193 7.98 -3.29 -6.33
N TYR A 194 8.41 -2.38 -7.18
CA TYR A 194 7.84 -2.23 -8.52
C TYR A 194 7.98 -3.48 -9.41
N THR A 195 9.19 -4.05 -9.51
CA THR A 195 9.39 -5.22 -10.39
C THR A 195 8.82 -6.52 -9.83
N ALA A 196 8.63 -6.61 -8.52
CA ALA A 196 7.98 -7.74 -7.89
C ALA A 196 6.46 -7.74 -8.06
N LEU A 197 5.84 -6.56 -8.34
CA LEU A 197 4.38 -6.42 -8.38
C LEU A 197 3.72 -7.34 -9.40
N PHE A 198 4.13 -7.27 -10.66
CA PHE A 198 3.45 -8.02 -11.72
C PHE A 198 3.66 -9.53 -11.61
N SER A 199 4.86 -9.96 -11.22
CA SER A 199 5.15 -11.38 -11.00
C SER A 199 4.33 -11.94 -9.82
N THR A 200 4.27 -11.24 -8.71
CA THR A 200 3.49 -11.62 -7.54
C THR A 200 1.98 -11.64 -7.85
N ARG A 201 1.48 -10.64 -8.57
CA ARG A 201 0.08 -10.58 -9.02
C ARG A 201 -0.29 -11.80 -9.87
N ASN A 202 0.57 -12.17 -10.81
CA ASN A 202 0.34 -13.35 -11.66
C ASN A 202 0.34 -14.65 -10.84
N VAL A 203 1.21 -14.77 -9.85
CA VAL A 203 1.21 -15.90 -8.90
C VAL A 203 -0.12 -15.98 -8.16
N LEU A 204 -0.57 -14.85 -7.59
CA LEU A 204 -1.82 -14.80 -6.83
C LEU A 204 -3.04 -15.15 -7.69
N LYS A 205 -3.13 -14.61 -8.92
CA LYS A 205 -4.21 -14.97 -9.86
C LYS A 205 -4.23 -16.44 -10.18
N LYS A 206 -3.07 -17.03 -10.47
CA LYS A 206 -2.96 -18.47 -10.71
C LYS A 206 -3.40 -19.29 -9.50
N MET A 207 -2.97 -18.91 -8.30
CA MET A 207 -3.35 -19.60 -7.06
C MET A 207 -4.85 -19.48 -6.76
N GLU A 208 -5.48 -18.36 -7.11
CA GLU A 208 -6.93 -18.16 -6.97
C GLU A 208 -7.74 -19.02 -7.94
N GLU A 209 -7.18 -19.31 -9.13
CA GLU A 209 -7.78 -20.21 -10.13
C GLU A 209 -7.59 -21.70 -9.80
N GLU A 210 -6.61 -22.07 -8.98
CA GLU A 210 -6.31 -23.45 -8.54
C GLU A 210 -7.31 -24.00 -7.49
N ARG A 211 -8.58 -23.59 -7.50
CA ARG A 211 -9.65 -23.97 -6.54
C ARG A 211 -9.92 -25.45 -6.46
#